data_31d3dc2dbf47c632a83c3d159e4ecc14
#
_entry.id   31d3dc2dbf47c632a83c3d159e4ecc14
#
_cell.length_a   1.000
_cell.length_b   1.000
_cell.length_c   1.000
_cell.angle_alpha   90.00
_cell.angle_beta   90.00
_cell.angle_gamma   90.00
#
_symmetry.space_group_name_H-M   'P 1'
#
loop_
_entity.id
_entity.type
_entity.pdbx_description
1 polymer ?
#
loop_
_entity_poly.entity_id
_entity_poly.type
_entity_poly.pdbx_seq_one_letter_code
_entity_poly.pdbx_strand_id
1 'polypeptide(L)'
;MAAPSRKFDARIFLVAVLSGVSLQALTLPAAAQTTASCNFEGPCPPPVTDSGSSAGSIKGVVDQRFNQLITNRVLGTVLLGVNEQINCSDCISAFGSAGSFSAGIHGRKEITSNLSLLAGIAYTQYSENGYKVTDAPIGALALRYDFTDWGSSRPFFDIGTILTPFEKVSYSRGYTTNYGNVALQSSTNASEYGVYGRAGWISRMSPRDELAVSVEIWQLWQTVSGYSDPNAPFNPFNATVATGTDRTNLAKVGAQWTHLFGDSIEGNVNGGFVQSFANHSGLIATVTGDGLVAPTIGNQSWFEYGGRVGFRITKGWVADLFVNGTLGPQPVGNTIHGGVGLRVNF
;
A
#
# COMPACT_ATOMS: atom_id res chain seq x y z
N MET A 1 5.67 -46.35 -30.36
CA MET A 1 4.46 -45.55 -30.49
C MET A 1 4.65 -44.29 -29.67
N ALA A 2 4.90 -43.17 -30.32
CA ALA A 2 5.16 -41.88 -29.67
C ALA A 2 3.82 -41.11 -29.52
N ALA A 3 3.52 -40.67 -28.30
CA ALA A 3 2.35 -39.87 -28.02
C ALA A 3 2.54 -38.43 -28.52
N PRO A 4 1.53 -37.77 -29.08
CA PRO A 4 1.64 -36.42 -29.59
C PRO A 4 1.74 -35.39 -28.48
N SER A 5 2.77 -34.55 -28.50
CA SER A 5 2.91 -33.38 -27.64
C SER A 5 1.85 -32.34 -28.00
N ARG A 6 0.89 -32.10 -27.13
CA ARG A 6 -0.04 -30.96 -27.25
C ARG A 6 0.70 -29.69 -26.88
N LYS A 7 0.96 -28.84 -27.84
CA LYS A 7 1.39 -27.46 -27.60
C LYS A 7 0.23 -26.69 -26.98
N PHE A 8 0.41 -26.23 -25.75
CA PHE A 8 -0.55 -25.38 -25.04
C PHE A 8 -0.39 -23.95 -25.56
N ASP A 9 -1.48 -23.36 -26.07
CA ASP A 9 -1.47 -22.01 -26.62
C ASP A 9 -1.64 -20.99 -25.47
N ALA A 10 -0.53 -20.38 -25.07
CA ALA A 10 -0.47 -19.43 -23.96
C ALA A 10 -1.30 -18.14 -24.17
N ARG A 11 -1.88 -17.95 -25.35
CA ARG A 11 -2.63 -16.74 -25.69
C ARG A 11 -4.03 -16.69 -25.09
N ILE A 12 -4.60 -17.82 -24.66
CA ILE A 12 -5.98 -17.91 -24.15
C ILE A 12 -6.05 -17.54 -22.67
N PHE A 13 -4.98 -17.66 -21.90
CA PHE A 13 -5.01 -17.42 -20.44
C PHE A 13 -4.83 -15.95 -20.05
N LEU A 14 -4.22 -15.12 -20.89
CA LEU A 14 -3.96 -13.71 -20.57
C LEU A 14 -5.26 -12.85 -20.68
N VAL A 15 -6.24 -13.27 -21.44
CA VAL A 15 -7.50 -12.53 -21.66
C VAL A 15 -8.52 -12.77 -20.53
N ALA A 16 -8.46 -13.89 -19.83
CA ALA A 16 -9.45 -14.25 -18.80
C ALA A 16 -9.22 -13.55 -17.45
N VAL A 17 -8.02 -13.01 -17.19
CA VAL A 17 -7.69 -12.32 -15.92
C VAL A 17 -8.11 -10.85 -15.97
N LEU A 18 -8.32 -10.27 -17.15
CA LEU A 18 -8.59 -8.83 -17.33
C LEU A 18 -10.08 -8.46 -17.42
N SER A 19 -11.02 -9.43 -17.45
CA SER A 19 -12.42 -9.15 -17.76
C SER A 19 -13.42 -9.31 -16.60
N GLY A 20 -12.98 -9.44 -15.36
CA GLY A 20 -13.83 -9.87 -14.25
C GLY A 20 -14.05 -8.92 -13.07
N VAL A 21 -13.87 -7.59 -13.18
CA VAL A 21 -14.22 -6.69 -12.07
C VAL A 21 -15.08 -5.54 -12.57
N SER A 22 -16.39 -5.67 -12.39
CA SER A 22 -17.30 -4.54 -12.51
C SER A 22 -17.17 -3.61 -11.31
N LEU A 23 -16.65 -2.41 -11.54
CA LEU A 23 -16.62 -1.33 -10.56
C LEU A 23 -18.07 -0.91 -10.24
N GLN A 24 -18.59 -1.28 -9.08
CA GLN A 24 -19.75 -0.59 -8.53
C GLN A 24 -19.27 0.72 -7.89
N ALA A 25 -19.49 1.82 -8.58
CA ALA A 25 -19.36 3.14 -8.03
C ALA A 25 -20.42 3.31 -6.93
N LEU A 26 -20.00 3.35 -5.66
CA LEU A 26 -20.82 3.81 -4.55
C LEU A 26 -21.07 5.31 -4.75
N THR A 27 -22.22 5.66 -5.29
CA THR A 27 -22.72 7.03 -5.28
C THR A 27 -23.15 7.36 -3.85
N LEU A 28 -22.36 8.17 -3.15
CA LEU A 28 -22.79 8.81 -1.91
C LEU A 28 -23.98 9.73 -2.23
N PRO A 29 -25.06 9.72 -1.42
CA PRO A 29 -26.17 10.63 -1.63
C PRO A 29 -25.67 12.08 -1.45
N ALA A 30 -25.89 12.89 -2.48
CA ALA A 30 -25.69 14.34 -2.37
C ALA A 30 -26.66 14.87 -1.31
N ALA A 31 -26.10 15.37 -0.20
CA ALA A 31 -26.91 16.08 0.78
C ALA A 31 -27.55 17.29 0.11
N ALA A 32 -28.87 17.35 0.13
CA ALA A 32 -29.62 18.47 -0.42
C ALA A 32 -29.27 19.74 0.37
N GLN A 33 -28.61 20.65 -0.29
CA GLN A 33 -28.25 21.96 0.26
C GLN A 33 -29.42 22.91 0.06
N THR A 34 -30.03 23.35 1.13
CA THR A 34 -31.01 24.42 1.09
C THR A 34 -30.26 25.77 1.03
N THR A 35 -30.34 26.44 -0.11
CA THR A 35 -29.86 27.81 -0.29
C THR A 35 -30.78 28.76 0.45
N ALA A 36 -30.32 29.32 1.54
CA ALA A 36 -30.97 30.51 2.12
C ALA A 36 -30.60 31.74 1.24
N SER A 37 -31.52 32.19 0.38
CA SER A 37 -31.40 33.48 -0.29
C SER A 37 -31.78 34.57 0.71
N CYS A 38 -30.85 35.50 0.99
CA CYS A 38 -31.17 36.69 1.74
C CYS A 38 -32.05 37.58 0.85
N ASN A 39 -33.33 37.71 1.18
CA ASN A 39 -34.16 38.79 0.67
C ASN A 39 -33.82 40.08 1.44
N PHE A 40 -33.70 41.18 0.75
CA PHE A 40 -33.19 42.50 1.21
C PHE A 40 -34.00 43.16 2.36
N GLU A 41 -35.05 42.51 2.90
CA GLU A 41 -35.95 43.05 3.93
C GLU A 41 -36.00 42.26 5.24
N GLY A 42 -35.13 41.29 5.46
CA GLY A 42 -35.07 40.51 6.70
C GLY A 42 -33.73 40.64 7.44
N PRO A 43 -33.67 40.32 8.75
CA PRO A 43 -32.40 40.30 9.45
C PRO A 43 -31.47 39.32 8.75
N CYS A 44 -30.26 39.77 8.42
CA CYS A 44 -29.24 38.91 7.83
C CYS A 44 -29.05 37.65 8.68
N PRO A 45 -28.93 36.47 8.07
CA PRO A 45 -28.61 35.27 8.83
C PRO A 45 -27.30 35.48 9.61
N PRO A 46 -27.16 34.90 10.78
CA PRO A 46 -25.95 35.02 11.59
C PRO A 46 -24.75 34.58 10.74
N PRO A 47 -23.56 35.18 10.99
CA PRO A 47 -22.35 34.78 10.26
C PRO A 47 -22.12 33.30 10.40
N VAL A 48 -21.59 32.68 9.31
CA VAL A 48 -21.21 31.26 9.36
C VAL A 48 -20.08 31.12 10.39
N THR A 49 -20.27 30.27 11.37
CA THR A 49 -19.27 29.96 12.39
C THR A 49 -18.85 28.51 12.25
N ASP A 50 -17.55 28.27 12.36
CA ASP A 50 -16.98 26.94 12.53
C ASP A 50 -16.93 26.59 14.02
N SER A 51 -17.21 25.35 14.35
CA SER A 51 -17.03 24.81 15.71
C SER A 51 -15.55 24.48 16.04
N GLY A 52 -14.60 24.98 15.26
CA GLY A 52 -13.18 24.59 15.32
C GLY A 52 -12.88 23.27 14.61
N SER A 53 -13.87 22.70 13.93
CA SER A 53 -13.74 21.41 13.25
C SER A 53 -13.04 21.53 11.89
N SER A 54 -13.01 22.71 11.28
CA SER A 54 -12.34 22.95 10.01
C SER A 54 -10.82 22.75 10.12
N ALA A 55 -10.17 23.43 11.07
CA ALA A 55 -8.75 23.18 11.37
C ALA A 55 -8.50 21.73 11.83
N GLY A 56 -9.39 21.17 12.67
CA GLY A 56 -9.32 19.79 13.13
C GLY A 56 -9.39 18.77 11.98
N SER A 57 -10.15 19.06 10.91
CA SER A 57 -10.27 18.18 9.76
C SER A 57 -8.98 18.08 8.94
N ILE A 58 -8.06 19.05 9.04
CA ILE A 58 -6.72 18.98 8.42
C ILE A 58 -5.88 17.85 9.03
N LYS A 59 -6.08 17.53 10.30
CA LYS A 59 -5.45 16.35 10.90
C LYS A 59 -5.89 15.06 10.19
N GLY A 60 -7.16 14.94 9.80
CA GLY A 60 -7.65 13.81 9.02
C GLY A 60 -6.91 13.65 7.67
N VAL A 61 -6.53 14.75 7.03
CA VAL A 61 -5.71 14.70 5.81
C VAL A 61 -4.32 14.13 6.09
N VAL A 62 -3.69 14.51 7.22
CA VAL A 62 -2.39 13.93 7.62
C VAL A 62 -2.52 12.43 7.87
N ASP A 63 -3.58 12.00 8.52
CA ASP A 63 -3.84 10.59 8.78
C ASP A 63 -4.03 9.81 7.45
N GLN A 64 -4.71 10.39 6.46
CA GLN A 64 -4.88 9.81 5.13
C GLN A 64 -3.54 9.72 4.37
N ARG A 65 -2.70 10.74 4.43
CA ARG A 65 -1.35 10.74 3.83
C ARG A 65 -0.46 9.66 4.45
N PHE A 66 -0.49 9.53 5.77
CA PHE A 66 0.25 8.48 6.45
C PHE A 66 -0.23 7.07 6.06
N ASN A 67 -1.55 6.85 6.00
CA ASN A 67 -2.12 5.58 5.57
C ASN A 67 -1.67 5.21 4.15
N GLN A 68 -1.68 6.17 3.23
CA GLN A 68 -1.20 5.99 1.86
C GLN A 68 0.26 5.52 1.85
N LEU A 69 1.14 6.23 2.57
CA LEU A 69 2.56 5.91 2.66
C LEU A 69 2.80 4.47 3.17
N ILE A 70 2.02 4.04 4.16
CA ILE A 70 2.10 2.67 4.68
C ILE A 70 1.58 1.65 3.67
N THR A 71 0.49 1.95 2.97
CA THR A 71 -0.08 1.04 1.95
C THR A 71 0.88 0.83 0.78
N ASN A 72 1.50 1.89 0.27
CA ASN A 72 2.48 1.80 -0.81
C ASN A 72 3.73 1.03 -0.36
N ARG A 73 4.17 1.18 0.89
CA ARG A 73 5.26 0.37 1.45
C ARG A 73 4.88 -1.12 1.49
N VAL A 74 3.66 -1.47 1.95
CA VAL A 74 3.19 -2.87 1.97
C VAL A 74 3.19 -3.44 0.56
N LEU A 75 2.69 -2.71 -0.44
CA LEU A 75 2.73 -3.13 -1.83
C LEU A 75 4.17 -3.27 -2.34
N GLY A 76 5.06 -2.38 -1.96
CA GLY A 76 6.50 -2.48 -2.27
C GLY A 76 7.12 -3.79 -1.76
N THR A 77 6.73 -4.27 -0.57
CA THR A 77 7.21 -5.58 -0.06
C THR A 77 6.66 -6.75 -0.86
N VAL A 78 5.44 -6.66 -1.39
CA VAL A 78 4.88 -7.67 -2.32
C VAL A 78 5.69 -7.69 -3.61
N LEU A 79 6.02 -6.51 -4.17
CA LEU A 79 6.84 -6.39 -5.38
C LEU A 79 8.27 -6.92 -5.23
N LEU A 80 8.80 -6.94 -4.04
CA LEU A 80 10.10 -7.53 -3.77
C LEU A 80 10.04 -9.06 -3.60
N GLY A 81 8.84 -9.66 -3.69
CA GLY A 81 8.69 -11.10 -3.54
C GLY A 81 9.24 -11.65 -2.23
N VAL A 82 9.20 -10.82 -1.17
CA VAL A 82 9.80 -11.12 0.14
C VAL A 82 9.28 -12.43 0.72
N ASN A 83 8.07 -12.82 0.33
CA ASN A 83 7.37 -14.00 0.84
C ASN A 83 7.49 -15.23 -0.08
N GLU A 84 8.32 -15.21 -1.14
CA GLU A 84 8.39 -16.26 -2.17
C GLU A 84 9.70 -17.07 -2.12
N GLN A 85 10.29 -17.28 -0.96
CA GLN A 85 11.70 -17.62 -0.83
C GLN A 85 12.08 -19.08 -1.09
N ILE A 86 11.18 -20.06 -0.88
CA ILE A 86 11.61 -21.48 -0.86
C ILE A 86 11.86 -22.08 -2.23
N ASN A 87 11.12 -21.66 -3.27
CA ASN A 87 11.19 -22.31 -4.58
C ASN A 87 11.44 -21.32 -5.72
N CYS A 88 12.11 -20.22 -5.44
CA CYS A 88 12.38 -19.20 -6.42
C CYS A 88 13.84 -18.74 -6.28
N SER A 89 14.76 -19.46 -6.89
CA SER A 89 16.12 -18.97 -7.11
C SER A 89 16.15 -18.00 -8.28
N ASP A 90 15.63 -18.43 -9.43
CA ASP A 90 15.43 -17.64 -10.63
C ASP A 90 13.95 -17.74 -11.02
N CYS A 91 13.19 -16.66 -10.82
CA CYS A 91 11.75 -16.66 -11.13
C CYS A 91 11.24 -15.29 -11.53
N ILE A 92 10.14 -15.29 -12.27
CA ILE A 92 9.32 -14.11 -12.56
C ILE A 92 7.87 -14.44 -12.18
N SER A 93 7.24 -13.53 -11.47
CA SER A 93 5.84 -13.62 -11.08
C SER A 93 5.06 -12.46 -11.65
N ALA A 94 3.88 -12.72 -12.22
CA ALA A 94 2.87 -11.73 -12.52
C ALA A 94 1.72 -11.86 -11.52
N PHE A 95 1.15 -10.76 -11.08
CA PHE A 95 0.06 -10.79 -10.11
C PHE A 95 -1.00 -9.73 -10.41
N GLY A 96 -2.22 -9.99 -9.93
CA GLY A 96 -3.31 -9.03 -9.86
C GLY A 96 -4.03 -9.17 -8.53
N SER A 97 -4.44 -8.08 -7.93
CA SER A 97 -5.16 -8.04 -6.65
C SER A 97 -6.46 -7.26 -6.73
N ALA A 98 -7.42 -7.65 -5.88
CA ALA A 98 -8.69 -6.96 -5.67
C ALA A 98 -8.74 -6.39 -4.25
N GLY A 99 -9.65 -5.39 -4.03
CA GLY A 99 -9.71 -4.62 -2.77
C GLY A 99 -8.98 -3.28 -2.93
N SER A 100 -7.78 -3.29 -3.45
CA SER A 100 -7.10 -2.25 -4.21
C SER A 100 -6.73 -2.89 -5.53
N PHE A 101 -7.11 -2.30 -6.67
CA PHE A 101 -6.67 -2.85 -7.94
C PHE A 101 -5.16 -2.62 -8.06
N SER A 102 -4.39 -3.70 -8.06
CA SER A 102 -2.96 -3.65 -8.36
C SER A 102 -2.64 -4.78 -9.31
N ALA A 103 -1.88 -4.47 -10.34
CA ALA A 103 -1.37 -5.48 -11.27
C ALA A 103 0.10 -5.19 -11.55
N GLY A 104 0.92 -6.22 -11.52
CA GLY A 104 2.35 -6.05 -11.68
C GLY A 104 3.09 -7.33 -11.99
N ILE A 105 4.39 -7.14 -12.14
CA ILE A 105 5.34 -8.23 -12.29
C ILE A 105 6.50 -7.99 -11.32
N HIS A 106 7.02 -9.07 -10.78
CA HIS A 106 8.24 -9.04 -9.99
C HIS A 106 9.06 -10.29 -10.26
N GLY A 107 10.32 -10.25 -9.90
CA GLY A 107 11.19 -11.39 -10.09
C GLY A 107 12.40 -11.36 -9.18
N ARG A 108 13.01 -12.53 -9.08
CA ARG A 108 14.28 -12.75 -8.42
C ARG A 108 15.26 -13.36 -9.40
N LYS A 109 16.49 -12.88 -9.36
CA LYS A 109 17.62 -13.42 -10.13
C LYS A 109 18.80 -13.66 -9.21
N GLU A 110 19.30 -14.88 -9.15
CA GLU A 110 20.59 -15.17 -8.53
C GLU A 110 21.72 -14.62 -9.41
N ILE A 111 22.53 -13.72 -8.84
CA ILE A 111 23.74 -13.17 -9.47
C ILE A 111 24.92 -14.07 -9.16
N THR A 112 24.99 -14.50 -7.90
CA THR A 112 25.95 -15.52 -7.42
C THR A 112 25.22 -16.46 -6.45
N SER A 113 25.86 -17.53 -6.00
CA SER A 113 25.29 -18.46 -5.01
C SER A 113 24.79 -17.80 -3.70
N ASN A 114 25.28 -16.60 -3.42
CA ASN A 114 24.99 -15.88 -2.19
C ASN A 114 24.30 -14.52 -2.41
N LEU A 115 24.28 -14.02 -3.65
CA LEU A 115 23.75 -12.69 -3.97
C LEU A 115 22.60 -12.80 -4.95
N SER A 116 21.46 -12.26 -4.60
CA SER A 116 20.28 -12.18 -5.46
C SER A 116 19.81 -10.75 -5.66
N LEU A 117 19.32 -10.46 -6.86
CA LEU A 117 18.59 -9.25 -7.21
C LEU A 117 17.10 -9.54 -7.16
N LEU A 118 16.35 -8.68 -6.48
CA LEU A 118 14.89 -8.68 -6.46
C LEU A 118 14.43 -7.39 -7.12
N ALA A 119 13.47 -7.46 -8.04
CA ALA A 119 12.94 -6.29 -8.71
C ALA A 119 11.47 -6.49 -9.07
N GLY A 120 10.70 -5.41 -9.06
CA GLY A 120 9.30 -5.46 -9.47
C GLY A 120 8.78 -4.10 -9.88
N ILE A 121 7.74 -4.13 -10.72
CA ILE A 121 6.96 -2.97 -11.12
C ILE A 121 5.48 -3.32 -11.07
N ALA A 122 4.65 -2.37 -10.66
CA ALA A 122 3.19 -2.51 -10.70
C ALA A 122 2.53 -1.19 -11.03
N TYR A 123 1.28 -1.29 -11.40
CA TYR A 123 0.35 -0.17 -11.47
C TYR A 123 -0.72 -0.39 -10.40
N THR A 124 -1.05 0.65 -9.65
CA THR A 124 -2.02 0.55 -8.55
C THR A 124 -3.08 1.64 -8.61
N GLN A 125 -4.28 1.26 -8.23
CA GLN A 125 -5.42 2.16 -8.00
C GLN A 125 -6.17 1.63 -6.79
N TYR A 126 -6.42 2.47 -5.81
CA TYR A 126 -7.25 2.08 -4.67
C TYR A 126 -7.94 3.26 -4.01
N SER A 127 -8.96 2.95 -3.21
CA SER A 127 -9.71 3.94 -2.45
C SER A 127 -10.01 3.36 -1.08
N GLU A 128 -9.55 4.01 -0.03
CA GLU A 128 -9.72 3.57 1.33
C GLU A 128 -9.69 4.76 2.30
N ASN A 129 -10.48 4.69 3.39
CA ASN A 129 -10.45 5.66 4.49
C ASN A 129 -10.52 7.13 4.05
N GLY A 130 -11.31 7.42 2.99
CA GLY A 130 -11.54 8.79 2.53
C GLY A 130 -10.48 9.35 1.60
N TYR A 131 -9.48 8.56 1.18
CA TYR A 131 -8.59 8.94 0.09
C TYR A 131 -8.65 7.95 -1.07
N LYS A 132 -8.26 8.43 -2.24
CA LYS A 132 -8.24 7.65 -3.47
C LYS A 132 -6.92 7.90 -4.19
N VAL A 133 -6.29 6.82 -4.64
CA VAL A 133 -5.09 6.83 -5.47
C VAL A 133 -5.44 6.37 -6.88
N THR A 134 -4.98 7.12 -7.88
CA THR A 134 -5.05 6.76 -9.28
C THR A 134 -3.71 7.07 -9.95
N ASP A 135 -3.47 6.44 -11.10
CA ASP A 135 -2.29 6.70 -11.92
C ASP A 135 -0.96 6.53 -11.14
N ALA A 136 -0.86 5.48 -10.34
CA ALA A 136 0.26 5.24 -9.46
C ALA A 136 1.12 4.04 -9.93
N PRO A 137 2.13 4.26 -10.78
CA PRO A 137 3.16 3.25 -11.03
C PRO A 137 4.09 3.17 -9.81
N ILE A 138 4.38 1.95 -9.37
CA ILE A 138 5.31 1.68 -8.28
C ILE A 138 6.39 0.73 -8.76
N GLY A 139 7.64 1.02 -8.41
CA GLY A 139 8.79 0.18 -8.62
C GLY A 139 9.45 -0.22 -7.30
N ALA A 140 10.05 -1.40 -7.26
CA ALA A 140 10.83 -1.88 -6.14
C ALA A 140 12.10 -2.57 -6.64
N LEU A 141 13.19 -2.38 -5.91
CA LEU A 141 14.49 -2.98 -6.20
C LEU A 141 15.19 -3.33 -4.90
N ALA A 142 15.77 -4.52 -4.79
CA ALA A 142 16.58 -4.91 -3.65
C ALA A 142 17.71 -5.86 -4.03
N LEU A 143 18.74 -5.84 -3.21
CA LEU A 143 19.82 -6.81 -3.19
C LEU A 143 19.72 -7.63 -1.91
N ARG A 144 19.80 -8.94 -2.04
CA ARG A 144 19.81 -9.88 -0.93
C ARG A 144 21.10 -10.67 -0.93
N TYR A 145 21.73 -10.73 0.24
CA TYR A 145 22.87 -11.58 0.50
C TYR A 145 22.48 -12.68 1.49
N ASP A 146 22.58 -13.92 1.05
CA ASP A 146 22.41 -15.11 1.88
C ASP A 146 23.80 -15.60 2.34
N PHE A 147 24.01 -15.66 3.65
CA PHE A 147 25.28 -16.16 4.21
C PHE A 147 25.39 -17.69 4.03
N THR A 148 26.58 -18.20 4.28
CA THR A 148 26.81 -19.65 4.25
C THR A 148 25.93 -20.34 5.30
N ASP A 149 25.44 -21.53 4.95
CA ASP A 149 24.62 -22.34 5.85
C ASP A 149 25.36 -22.71 7.14
N TRP A 150 24.69 -22.52 8.27
CA TRP A 150 25.12 -22.97 9.58
C TRP A 150 24.23 -24.14 10.02
N GLY A 151 24.55 -25.34 9.54
CA GLY A 151 23.72 -26.51 9.71
C GLY A 151 22.44 -26.43 8.88
N SER A 152 21.28 -26.44 9.57
CA SER A 152 19.97 -26.30 8.91
C SER A 152 19.49 -24.83 8.80
N SER A 153 20.34 -23.87 9.11
CA SER A 153 19.97 -22.47 9.22
C SER A 153 20.88 -21.57 8.40
N ARG A 154 20.34 -20.44 7.93
CA ARG A 154 21.04 -19.47 7.10
C ARG A 154 20.64 -18.05 7.47
N PRO A 155 21.61 -17.20 7.90
CA PRO A 155 21.37 -15.78 8.02
C PRO A 155 21.21 -15.13 6.63
N PHE A 156 20.51 -14.01 6.57
CA PHE A 156 20.43 -13.19 5.37
C PHE A 156 20.37 -11.69 5.69
N PHE A 157 20.71 -10.91 4.70
CA PHE A 157 20.58 -9.46 4.73
C PHE A 157 20.05 -8.95 3.39
N ASP A 158 19.06 -8.04 3.44
CA ASP A 158 18.53 -7.35 2.26
C ASP A 158 18.68 -5.84 2.43
N ILE A 159 18.96 -5.16 1.34
CA ILE A 159 18.85 -3.70 1.24
C ILE A 159 18.12 -3.34 -0.05
N GLY A 160 17.21 -2.38 0.02
CA GLY A 160 16.43 -2.04 -1.16
C GLY A 160 15.70 -0.72 -1.06
N THR A 161 14.97 -0.43 -2.12
CA THR A 161 14.21 0.80 -2.29
C THR A 161 12.87 0.53 -2.97
N ILE A 162 11.90 1.38 -2.66
CA ILE A 162 10.64 1.51 -3.40
C ILE A 162 10.52 2.92 -3.95
N LEU A 163 9.85 3.07 -5.08
CA LEU A 163 9.67 4.34 -5.75
C LEU A 163 8.30 4.40 -6.41
N THR A 164 7.51 5.42 -6.07
CA THR A 164 6.29 5.83 -6.78
C THR A 164 6.56 7.23 -7.33
N PRO A 165 7.05 7.35 -8.59
CA PRO A 165 7.56 8.61 -9.11
C PRO A 165 6.48 9.68 -9.29
N PHE A 166 5.25 9.24 -9.48
CA PHE A 166 4.06 10.10 -9.58
C PHE A 166 2.82 9.29 -9.26
N GLU A 167 1.86 9.92 -8.63
CA GLU A 167 0.53 9.40 -8.36
C GLU A 167 -0.45 10.55 -8.24
N LYS A 168 -1.70 10.31 -8.57
CA LYS A 168 -2.78 11.25 -8.33
C LYS A 168 -3.54 10.80 -7.09
N VAL A 169 -3.58 11.66 -6.09
CA VAL A 169 -4.23 11.39 -4.81
C VAL A 169 -5.40 12.33 -4.60
N SER A 170 -6.47 11.81 -3.99
CA SER A 170 -7.64 12.60 -3.59
C SER A 170 -7.86 12.40 -2.11
N TYR A 171 -8.05 13.49 -1.40
CA TYR A 171 -8.27 13.55 0.04
C TYR A 171 -9.69 14.00 0.36
N SER A 172 -10.31 13.35 1.33
CA SER A 172 -11.59 13.78 1.89
C SER A 172 -11.36 14.58 3.16
N ARG A 173 -12.03 15.71 3.25
CA ARG A 173 -12.06 16.59 4.41
C ARG A 173 -13.51 16.95 4.76
N GLY A 174 -13.85 16.88 6.03
CA GLY A 174 -15.18 17.28 6.49
C GLY A 174 -15.10 18.14 7.75
N TYR A 175 -16.02 19.08 7.88
CA TYR A 175 -16.18 19.90 9.08
C TYR A 175 -17.64 20.31 9.28
N THR A 176 -17.96 20.76 10.48
CA THR A 176 -19.34 21.16 10.84
C THR A 176 -19.43 22.66 11.04
N THR A 177 -20.45 23.26 10.46
CA THR A 177 -20.81 24.67 10.67
C THR A 177 -22.14 24.77 11.39
N ASN A 178 -22.53 25.97 11.81
CA ASN A 178 -23.88 26.24 12.34
C ASN A 178 -25.01 26.01 11.31
N TYR A 179 -24.67 25.81 10.04
CA TYR A 179 -25.63 25.47 8.97
C TYR A 179 -25.58 23.99 8.55
N GLY A 180 -24.72 23.18 9.15
CA GLY A 180 -24.61 21.75 8.86
C GLY A 180 -23.21 21.29 8.51
N ASN A 181 -23.12 20.06 8.07
CA ASN A 181 -21.86 19.41 7.71
C ASN A 181 -21.42 19.78 6.30
N VAL A 182 -20.14 20.08 6.16
CA VAL A 182 -19.46 20.32 4.88
C VAL A 182 -18.56 19.12 4.61
N ALA A 183 -18.66 18.52 3.42
CA ALA A 183 -17.80 17.46 2.96
C ALA A 183 -17.10 17.93 1.68
N LEU A 184 -15.79 17.86 1.67
CA LEU A 184 -14.94 18.32 0.58
C LEU A 184 -14.06 17.20 0.09
N GLN A 185 -13.77 17.20 -1.20
CA GLN A 185 -12.78 16.32 -1.80
C GLN A 185 -11.81 17.17 -2.61
N SER A 186 -10.55 17.07 -2.29
CA SER A 186 -9.46 17.74 -2.98
C SER A 186 -8.55 16.71 -3.63
N SER A 187 -7.93 17.07 -4.75
CA SER A 187 -6.99 16.18 -5.42
C SER A 187 -5.70 16.91 -5.77
N THR A 188 -4.60 16.19 -5.72
CA THR A 188 -3.27 16.71 -6.04
C THR A 188 -2.39 15.58 -6.54
N ASN A 189 -1.14 15.89 -6.89
CA ASN A 189 -0.14 14.89 -7.22
C ASN A 189 0.76 14.64 -6.03
N ALA A 190 1.22 13.39 -5.92
CA ALA A 190 2.23 13.00 -4.95
C ALA A 190 3.31 12.14 -5.61
N SER A 191 4.41 11.99 -4.90
CA SER A 191 5.47 11.03 -5.23
C SER A 191 6.02 10.46 -3.93
N GLU A 192 6.42 9.20 -3.97
CA GLU A 192 6.96 8.53 -2.80
C GLU A 192 8.26 7.83 -3.14
N TYR A 193 9.13 7.75 -2.16
CA TYR A 193 10.28 6.86 -2.17
C TYR A 193 10.55 6.33 -0.77
N GLY A 194 11.14 5.14 -0.71
CA GLY A 194 11.51 4.50 0.53
C GLY A 194 12.79 3.71 0.37
N VAL A 195 13.55 3.64 1.44
CA VAL A 195 14.71 2.74 1.54
C VAL A 195 14.53 1.85 2.74
N TYR A 196 15.04 0.62 2.65
CA TYR A 196 15.00 -0.31 3.77
C TYR A 196 16.25 -1.15 3.87
N GLY A 197 16.48 -1.63 5.09
CA GLY A 197 17.37 -2.74 5.39
C GLY A 197 16.62 -3.81 6.16
N ARG A 198 16.87 -5.07 5.85
CA ARG A 198 16.31 -6.22 6.56
C ARG A 198 17.41 -7.23 6.86
N ALA A 199 17.45 -7.69 8.08
CA ALA A 199 18.30 -8.80 8.50
C ALA A 199 17.44 -9.91 9.07
N GLY A 200 17.80 -11.15 8.83
CA GLY A 200 16.99 -12.25 9.30
C GLY A 200 17.74 -13.59 9.30
N TRP A 201 16.97 -14.57 9.68
CA TRP A 201 17.44 -15.94 9.84
C TRP A 201 16.42 -16.89 9.28
N ILE A 202 16.85 -17.79 8.41
CA ILE A 202 16.03 -18.86 7.84
C ILE A 202 16.48 -20.17 8.48
N SER A 203 15.52 -20.90 9.05
CA SER A 203 15.73 -22.23 9.62
C SER A 203 14.91 -23.27 8.86
N ARG A 204 15.59 -24.23 8.29
CA ARG A 204 14.97 -25.38 7.64
C ARG A 204 14.68 -26.44 8.71
N MET A 205 13.43 -26.48 9.21
CA MET A 205 13.01 -27.37 10.29
C MET A 205 12.83 -28.81 9.80
N SER A 206 12.44 -28.97 8.53
CA SER A 206 12.33 -30.26 7.83
C SER A 206 12.59 -30.07 6.33
N PRO A 207 12.67 -31.13 5.53
CA PRO A 207 12.73 -30.99 4.06
C PRO A 207 11.52 -30.27 3.45
N ARG A 208 10.42 -30.10 4.22
CA ARG A 208 9.17 -29.48 3.78
C ARG A 208 8.82 -28.23 4.56
N ASP A 209 9.54 -27.89 5.63
CA ASP A 209 9.23 -26.78 6.53
C ASP A 209 10.38 -25.80 6.64
N GLU A 210 10.09 -24.54 6.41
CA GLU A 210 11.02 -23.44 6.60
C GLU A 210 10.39 -22.35 7.44
N LEU A 211 11.11 -21.90 8.46
CA LEU A 211 10.76 -20.74 9.28
C LEU A 211 11.78 -19.64 9.04
N ALA A 212 11.33 -18.48 8.64
CA ALA A 212 12.14 -17.27 8.56
C ALA A 212 11.70 -16.28 9.63
N VAL A 213 12.66 -15.65 10.31
CA VAL A 213 12.43 -14.53 11.22
C VAL A 213 13.27 -13.35 10.76
N SER A 214 12.76 -12.15 10.88
CA SER A 214 13.48 -10.95 10.41
C SER A 214 13.14 -9.70 11.19
N VAL A 215 14.07 -8.75 11.14
CA VAL A 215 13.89 -7.37 11.55
C VAL A 215 14.09 -6.49 10.32
N GLU A 216 13.19 -5.54 10.10
CA GLU A 216 13.26 -4.57 9.00
C GLU A 216 13.27 -3.16 9.58
N ILE A 217 14.03 -2.27 8.95
CA ILE A 217 14.01 -0.83 9.22
C ILE A 217 13.76 -0.13 7.90
N TRP A 218 12.80 0.80 7.90
CA TRP A 218 12.41 1.58 6.75
C TRP A 218 12.54 3.06 7.03
N GLN A 219 12.92 3.81 6.03
CA GLN A 219 12.75 5.24 5.95
C GLN A 219 11.96 5.58 4.70
N LEU A 220 10.85 6.28 4.89
CA LEU A 220 9.87 6.60 3.85
C LEU A 220 9.71 8.11 3.74
N TRP A 221 9.52 8.60 2.52
CA TRP A 221 9.24 9.99 2.20
C TRP A 221 8.10 10.06 1.19
N GLN A 222 7.16 10.99 1.43
CA GLN A 222 6.09 11.32 0.51
C GLN A 222 6.08 12.82 0.29
N THR A 223 6.27 13.25 -0.95
CA THR A 223 6.12 14.65 -1.33
C THR A 223 4.77 14.83 -1.98
N VAL A 224 3.95 15.72 -1.40
CA VAL A 224 2.61 16.05 -1.89
C VAL A 224 2.62 17.49 -2.40
N SER A 225 2.18 17.69 -3.64
CA SER A 225 2.04 19.01 -4.24
C SER A 225 0.96 19.82 -3.52
N GLY A 226 1.12 21.15 -3.50
CA GLY A 226 0.13 22.04 -2.92
C GLY A 226 -1.20 21.96 -3.64
N TYR A 227 -2.29 22.21 -2.90
CA TYR A 227 -3.65 22.26 -3.43
C TYR A 227 -4.52 23.19 -2.59
N SER A 228 -5.68 23.56 -3.13
CA SER A 228 -6.71 24.28 -2.39
C SER A 228 -8.01 23.51 -2.44
N ASP A 229 -8.79 23.63 -1.38
CA ASP A 229 -10.16 23.13 -1.39
C ASP A 229 -10.97 23.79 -2.52
N PRO A 230 -11.97 23.09 -3.07
CA PRO A 230 -12.86 23.70 -4.05
C PRO A 230 -13.54 24.94 -3.49
N ASN A 231 -13.57 26.02 -4.28
CA ASN A 231 -14.37 27.20 -3.99
C ASN A 231 -15.87 26.85 -4.19
N ALA A 232 -16.44 26.16 -3.22
CA ALA A 232 -17.88 25.93 -3.22
C ALA A 232 -18.55 27.11 -2.48
N PRO A 233 -19.73 27.60 -2.91
CA PRO A 233 -20.46 28.66 -2.23
C PRO A 233 -20.80 28.33 -0.77
N PHE A 234 -20.59 27.08 -0.36
CA PHE A 234 -20.86 26.57 0.97
C PHE A 234 -19.60 26.11 1.72
N ASN A 235 -18.40 26.50 1.27
CA ASN A 235 -17.13 26.22 1.93
C ASN A 235 -16.49 27.51 2.46
N PRO A 236 -17.05 28.11 3.53
CA PRO A 236 -16.53 29.37 4.07
C PRO A 236 -15.16 29.23 4.73
N PHE A 237 -14.77 28.01 5.15
CA PHE A 237 -13.51 27.71 5.81
C PHE A 237 -12.64 26.83 4.90
N ASN A 238 -12.45 27.27 3.66
CA ASN A 238 -11.59 26.58 2.71
C ASN A 238 -10.14 26.57 3.20
N ALA A 239 -9.44 25.50 2.86
CA ALA A 239 -8.02 25.35 3.14
C ALA A 239 -7.19 25.44 1.87
N THR A 240 -6.04 26.09 1.97
CA THR A 240 -4.95 26.03 1.01
C THR A 240 -3.80 25.30 1.65
N VAL A 241 -3.39 24.18 1.06
CA VAL A 241 -2.30 23.34 1.54
C VAL A 241 -1.07 23.59 0.70
N ALA A 242 0.05 23.90 1.34
CA ALA A 242 1.34 24.08 0.68
C ALA A 242 1.93 22.74 0.25
N THR A 243 2.82 22.76 -0.76
CA THR A 243 3.67 21.61 -1.06
C THR A 243 4.50 21.23 0.17
N GLY A 244 4.51 19.96 0.53
CA GLY A 244 5.23 19.49 1.69
C GLY A 244 5.69 18.04 1.57
N THR A 245 6.70 17.68 2.36
CA THR A 245 7.24 16.31 2.38
C THR A 245 7.05 15.71 3.78
N ASP A 246 6.31 14.62 3.82
CA ASP A 246 6.16 13.78 5.01
C ASP A 246 7.32 12.80 5.08
N ARG A 247 7.74 12.49 6.30
CA ARG A 247 8.80 11.52 6.57
C ARG A 247 8.39 10.60 7.70
N THR A 248 8.61 9.30 7.51
CA THR A 248 8.33 8.28 8.50
C THR A 248 9.46 7.27 8.56
N ASN A 249 9.93 6.98 9.76
CA ASN A 249 10.78 5.83 10.04
C ASN A 249 9.93 4.76 10.70
N LEU A 250 10.18 3.50 10.36
CA LEU A 250 9.51 2.38 11.02
C LEU A 250 10.44 1.17 11.15
N ALA A 251 10.16 0.35 12.13
CA ALA A 251 10.77 -0.95 12.33
C ALA A 251 9.68 -2.02 12.33
N LYS A 252 10.01 -3.19 11.79
CA LYS A 252 9.15 -4.37 11.79
C LYS A 252 9.94 -5.57 12.29
N VAL A 253 9.32 -6.34 13.16
CA VAL A 253 9.78 -7.68 13.54
C VAL A 253 8.76 -8.65 13.00
N GLY A 254 9.19 -9.63 12.21
CA GLY A 254 8.28 -10.54 11.54
C GLY A 254 8.78 -11.97 11.50
N ALA A 255 7.84 -12.87 11.29
CA ALA A 255 8.10 -14.29 11.05
C ALA A 255 7.27 -14.77 9.86
N GLN A 256 7.81 -15.76 9.17
CA GLN A 256 7.18 -16.40 8.02
C GLN A 256 7.42 -17.90 8.15
N TRP A 257 6.36 -18.68 8.02
CA TRP A 257 6.43 -20.13 7.92
C TRP A 257 5.97 -20.57 6.54
N THR A 258 6.76 -21.43 5.90
CA THR A 258 6.43 -22.03 4.61
C THR A 258 6.42 -23.54 4.74
N HIS A 259 5.41 -24.18 4.15
CA HIS A 259 5.23 -25.62 4.15
C HIS A 259 4.95 -26.14 2.74
N LEU A 260 5.58 -27.27 2.38
CA LEU A 260 5.34 -27.99 1.14
C LEU A 260 4.39 -29.15 1.38
N PHE A 261 3.15 -29.05 0.91
CA PHE A 261 2.14 -30.10 0.93
C PHE A 261 2.38 -31.07 -0.25
N GLY A 262 3.30 -32.00 -0.09
CA GLY A 262 3.77 -32.86 -1.17
C GLY A 262 4.60 -32.10 -2.19
N ASP A 263 4.48 -32.49 -3.48
CA ASP A 263 5.30 -31.92 -4.56
C ASP A 263 4.56 -30.84 -5.36
N SER A 264 3.27 -30.63 -5.09
CA SER A 264 2.40 -29.84 -5.94
C SER A 264 1.85 -28.58 -5.28
N ILE A 265 1.86 -28.48 -3.96
CA ILE A 265 1.27 -27.35 -3.23
C ILE A 265 2.30 -26.81 -2.25
N GLU A 266 2.46 -25.50 -2.25
CA GLU A 266 3.21 -24.78 -1.22
C GLU A 266 2.28 -23.81 -0.48
N GLY A 267 2.39 -23.77 0.84
CA GLY A 267 1.68 -22.80 1.69
C GLY A 267 2.67 -21.91 2.41
N ASN A 268 2.32 -20.64 2.52
CA ASN A 268 3.08 -19.66 3.27
C ASN A 268 2.14 -18.84 4.13
N VAL A 269 2.51 -18.63 5.39
CA VAL A 269 1.87 -17.66 6.27
C VAL A 269 2.93 -16.77 6.90
N ASN A 270 2.63 -15.49 7.02
CA ASN A 270 3.54 -14.52 7.61
C ASN A 270 2.80 -13.53 8.50
N GLY A 271 3.53 -12.97 9.45
CA GLY A 271 3.02 -11.94 10.32
C GLY A 271 4.16 -11.13 10.92
N GLY A 272 3.87 -9.89 11.31
CA GLY A 272 4.87 -9.05 11.93
C GLY A 272 4.27 -7.85 12.63
N PHE A 273 4.91 -7.46 13.72
CA PHE A 273 4.62 -6.24 14.45
C PHE A 273 5.42 -5.09 13.87
N VAL A 274 4.75 -3.99 13.61
CA VAL A 274 5.34 -2.78 13.05
C VAL A 274 5.17 -1.62 14.02
N GLN A 275 6.23 -0.84 14.18
CA GLN A 275 6.26 0.38 14.97
C GLN A 275 6.81 1.51 14.11
N SER A 276 6.03 2.59 13.92
CA SER A 276 6.56 3.84 13.37
C SER A 276 7.15 4.71 14.49
N PHE A 277 8.19 5.45 14.15
CA PHE A 277 8.86 6.37 15.03
C PHE A 277 9.44 7.54 14.21
N ALA A 278 9.64 8.69 14.87
CA ALA A 278 10.16 9.90 14.23
C ALA A 278 9.32 10.31 12.99
N ASN A 279 7.98 10.30 13.14
CA ASN A 279 7.08 10.77 12.12
C ASN A 279 7.14 12.30 12.02
N HIS A 280 7.25 12.81 10.80
CA HIS A 280 7.21 14.24 10.50
C HIS A 280 6.20 14.47 9.38
N SER A 281 5.23 15.34 9.63
CA SER A 281 4.32 15.80 8.58
C SER A 281 4.82 17.11 8.02
N GLY A 282 5.00 17.18 6.71
CA GLY A 282 5.30 18.41 5.97
C GLY A 282 4.04 19.18 5.60
N LEU A 283 2.85 18.75 6.06
CA LEU A 283 1.61 19.44 5.74
C LEU A 283 1.54 20.76 6.51
N ILE A 284 1.42 21.85 5.74
CA ILE A 284 1.11 23.18 6.24
C ILE A 284 -0.10 23.69 5.46
N ALA A 285 -1.16 24.03 6.17
CA ALA A 285 -2.40 24.53 5.60
C ALA A 285 -2.74 25.92 6.15
N THR A 286 -3.27 26.80 5.31
CA THR A 286 -3.94 28.01 5.74
C THR A 286 -5.43 27.80 5.60
N VAL A 287 -6.16 27.84 6.70
CA VAL A 287 -7.63 27.68 6.75
C VAL A 287 -8.25 29.05 6.93
N THR A 288 -9.20 29.41 6.07
CA THR A 288 -9.92 30.68 6.17
C THR A 288 -10.64 30.75 7.51
N GLY A 289 -10.41 31.81 8.27
CA GLY A 289 -10.98 32.01 9.60
C GLY A 289 -10.12 31.45 10.75
N ASP A 290 -9.43 30.33 10.55
CA ASP A 290 -8.63 29.65 11.60
C ASP A 290 -7.11 29.95 11.49
N GLY A 291 -6.64 30.42 10.33
CA GLY A 291 -5.23 30.75 10.11
C GLY A 291 -4.36 29.54 9.76
N LEU A 292 -3.11 29.54 10.23
CA LEU A 292 -2.12 28.52 9.91
C LEU A 292 -2.33 27.27 10.76
N VAL A 293 -2.40 26.11 10.09
CA VAL A 293 -2.56 24.79 10.71
C VAL A 293 -1.46 23.87 10.22
N ALA A 294 -0.69 23.30 11.15
CA ALA A 294 0.40 22.37 10.88
C ALA A 294 0.28 21.16 11.83
N PRO A 295 -0.59 20.18 11.50
CA PRO A 295 -0.82 19.05 12.37
C PRO A 295 0.36 18.07 12.34
N THR A 296 0.56 17.38 13.44
CA THR A 296 1.58 16.34 13.58
C THR A 296 0.93 14.95 13.62
N ILE A 297 1.69 13.94 13.28
CA ILE A 297 1.31 12.54 13.44
C ILE A 297 2.15 11.91 14.56
N GLY A 298 1.46 11.22 15.48
CA GLY A 298 2.13 10.45 16.54
C GLY A 298 2.70 9.13 16.03
N ASN A 299 3.50 8.50 16.86
CA ASN A 299 3.97 7.13 16.59
C ASN A 299 2.80 6.17 16.56
N GLN A 300 2.85 5.21 15.65
CA GLN A 300 1.80 4.22 15.40
C GLN A 300 2.37 2.81 15.52
N SER A 301 1.55 1.89 16.01
CA SER A 301 1.88 0.46 16.07
C SER A 301 0.77 -0.35 15.45
N TRP A 302 1.11 -1.34 14.66
CA TRP A 302 0.14 -2.24 14.02
C TRP A 302 0.74 -3.61 13.76
N PHE A 303 -0.12 -4.55 13.41
CA PHE A 303 0.27 -5.88 12.96
C PHE A 303 0.03 -6.03 11.47
N GLU A 304 0.98 -6.60 10.74
CA GLU A 304 0.84 -6.99 9.35
C GLU A 304 0.73 -8.50 9.27
N TYR A 305 -0.12 -8.98 8.40
CA TYR A 305 -0.31 -10.41 8.17
C TYR A 305 -0.40 -10.71 6.68
N GLY A 306 -0.10 -11.95 6.33
CA GLY A 306 -0.25 -12.42 4.97
C GLY A 306 -0.25 -13.95 4.90
N GLY A 307 -0.68 -14.43 3.76
CA GLY A 307 -0.63 -15.83 3.42
C GLY A 307 -0.66 -16.02 1.91
N ARG A 308 -0.09 -17.12 1.47
CA ARG A 308 -0.05 -17.52 0.07
C ARG A 308 -0.19 -19.03 -0.04
N VAL A 309 -0.92 -19.48 -1.06
CA VAL A 309 -0.96 -20.89 -1.47
C VAL A 309 -0.61 -20.95 -2.94
N GLY A 310 0.45 -21.68 -3.27
CA GLY A 310 0.94 -21.90 -4.62
C GLY A 310 0.60 -23.31 -5.09
N PHE A 311 0.06 -23.43 -6.30
CA PHE A 311 -0.27 -24.69 -6.96
C PHE A 311 0.68 -24.91 -8.14
N ARG A 312 1.53 -25.90 -8.08
CA ARG A 312 2.45 -26.25 -9.15
C ARG A 312 1.68 -26.90 -10.31
N ILE A 313 1.54 -26.18 -11.44
CA ILE A 313 0.87 -26.66 -12.64
C ILE A 313 1.81 -27.57 -13.43
N THR A 314 3.07 -27.17 -13.55
CA THR A 314 4.16 -27.94 -14.19
C THR A 314 5.46 -27.73 -13.41
N LYS A 315 6.56 -28.34 -13.85
CA LYS A 315 7.86 -28.16 -13.19
C LYS A 315 8.33 -26.71 -13.09
N GLY A 316 7.91 -25.84 -14.03
CA GLY A 316 8.32 -24.43 -14.07
C GLY A 316 7.20 -23.43 -13.76
N TRP A 317 5.93 -23.86 -13.60
CA TRP A 317 4.79 -22.94 -13.47
C TRP A 317 4.03 -23.18 -12.17
N VAL A 318 3.81 -22.10 -11.41
CA VAL A 318 3.04 -22.10 -10.17
C VAL A 318 1.96 -21.04 -10.24
N ALA A 319 0.71 -21.42 -10.00
CA ALA A 319 -0.38 -20.47 -9.78
C ALA A 319 -0.48 -20.16 -8.29
N ASP A 320 -0.52 -18.89 -7.94
CA ASP A 320 -0.54 -18.40 -6.58
C ASP A 320 -1.87 -17.74 -6.24
N LEU A 321 -2.39 -18.02 -5.05
CA LEU A 321 -3.42 -17.24 -4.37
C LEU A 321 -2.79 -16.58 -3.14
N PHE A 322 -3.02 -15.31 -2.91
CA PHE A 322 -2.46 -14.63 -1.76
C PHE A 322 -3.45 -13.67 -1.09
N VAL A 323 -3.21 -13.44 0.19
CA VAL A 323 -3.88 -12.41 0.99
C VAL A 323 -2.85 -11.71 1.85
N ASN A 324 -2.98 -10.38 1.99
CA ASN A 324 -2.17 -9.56 2.88
C ASN A 324 -3.08 -8.52 3.55
N GLY A 325 -2.68 -8.02 4.70
CA GLY A 325 -3.43 -6.96 5.38
C GLY A 325 -2.73 -6.40 6.59
N THR A 326 -3.39 -5.42 7.19
CA THR A 326 -2.98 -4.77 8.44
C THR A 326 -4.07 -4.89 9.49
N LEU A 327 -3.69 -4.91 10.75
CA LEU A 327 -4.56 -4.83 11.92
C LEU A 327 -3.98 -3.78 12.85
N GLY A 328 -4.67 -2.66 13.03
CA GLY A 328 -4.14 -1.57 13.84
C GLY A 328 -5.15 -0.47 14.11
N PRO A 329 -4.78 0.47 14.97
CA PRO A 329 -5.57 1.67 15.20
C PRO A 329 -5.54 2.57 13.95
N GLN A 330 -6.47 3.52 13.90
CA GLN A 330 -6.39 4.59 12.91
C GLN A 330 -5.10 5.43 13.15
N PRO A 331 -4.43 5.90 12.09
CA PRO A 331 -4.85 5.92 10.69
C PRO A 331 -4.55 4.65 9.88
N VAL A 332 -3.78 3.69 10.37
CA VAL A 332 -3.44 2.46 9.61
C VAL A 332 -4.68 1.60 9.36
N GLY A 333 -5.50 1.38 10.40
CA GLY A 333 -6.75 0.62 10.30
C GLY A 333 -6.55 -0.87 10.05
N ASN A 334 -7.68 -1.52 9.77
CA ASN A 334 -7.73 -2.93 9.40
C ASN A 334 -7.93 -3.02 7.89
N THR A 335 -6.95 -3.56 7.17
CA THR A 335 -7.02 -3.71 5.72
C THR A 335 -6.90 -5.18 5.32
N ILE A 336 -7.46 -5.52 4.18
CA ILE A 336 -7.31 -6.83 3.56
C ILE A 336 -7.21 -6.66 2.04
N HIS A 337 -6.21 -7.28 1.45
CA HIS A 337 -5.98 -7.32 0.01
C HIS A 337 -5.75 -8.76 -0.41
N GLY A 338 -6.49 -9.24 -1.39
CA GLY A 338 -6.35 -10.59 -1.92
C GLY A 338 -6.09 -10.57 -3.41
N GLY A 339 -5.36 -11.55 -3.89
CA GLY A 339 -5.02 -11.60 -5.31
C GLY A 339 -4.62 -12.98 -5.80
N VAL A 340 -4.33 -13.00 -7.08
CA VAL A 340 -3.85 -14.17 -7.80
C VAL A 340 -2.54 -13.85 -8.49
N GLY A 341 -1.68 -14.84 -8.66
CA GLY A 341 -0.42 -14.69 -9.36
C GLY A 341 -0.11 -15.91 -10.23
N LEU A 342 0.83 -15.71 -11.12
CA LEU A 342 1.43 -16.77 -11.92
C LEU A 342 2.95 -16.60 -11.91
N ARG A 343 3.64 -17.58 -11.37
CA ARG A 343 5.10 -17.59 -11.24
C ARG A 343 5.71 -18.60 -12.20
N VAL A 344 6.81 -18.20 -12.82
CA VAL A 344 7.63 -19.04 -13.71
C VAL A 344 9.02 -19.16 -13.11
N ASN A 345 9.45 -20.38 -12.85
CA ASN A 345 10.80 -20.72 -12.42
C ASN A 345 11.60 -21.25 -13.63
N PHE A 346 12.86 -20.83 -13.81
CA PHE A 346 13.72 -21.21 -14.93
C PHE A 346 15.17 -21.45 -14.51
#